data_3581c2d026175b5c62787e640ae78ca5
#
_entry.id   3581c2d026175b5c62787e640ae78ca5
#
_cell.length_a   1.000
_cell.length_b   1.000
_cell.length_c   1.000
_cell.angle_alpha   90.00
_cell.angle_beta   90.00
_cell.angle_gamma   90.00
#
_symmetry.space_group_name_H-M   'P 1'
#
loop_
_entity.id
_entity.type
_entity.pdbx_description
1 polymer ?
#
loop_
_entity_poly.entity_id
_entity_poly.type
_entity_poly.pdbx_seq_one_letter_code
_entity_poly.pdbx_strand_id
1 'polypeptide(L)'
;INHSQLSALASVNDLGVSIDEHLSFSKHINNIARKAHARCSLIMKCFQSKRLDCLVKAYVTYVRPLLEYNSPVWSPHWAKDIRTLERVQKRFSKKLPALHDLSYSERLERLGLERLEARRIRADLVLTYKIVSGLSELTLSDFFTLSNVTQTRGHMYKLCMPKFRTDVRKYCFCCRVVAIWNDLPADKINFTSLASFTRTLSLLSFDQYCLDSY
;
A
#
# COMPACT_ATOMS: atom_id res chain seq x y z
N ILE A 1 29.29 -16.44 -19.65
CA ILE A 1 29.11 -16.34 -18.18
C ILE A 1 29.73 -17.62 -17.64
N ASN A 2 30.85 -17.47 -16.92
CA ASN A 2 31.58 -18.59 -16.31
C ASN A 2 30.64 -19.46 -15.48
N HIS A 3 30.79 -20.78 -15.56
CA HIS A 3 30.04 -21.79 -14.82
C HIS A 3 30.33 -21.77 -13.29
N SER A 4 30.42 -20.58 -12.68
CA SER A 4 30.50 -20.46 -11.22
C SER A 4 29.12 -20.63 -10.60
N GLN A 5 28.97 -21.63 -9.75
CA GLN A 5 27.75 -21.88 -9.00
C GLN A 5 27.46 -20.68 -8.07
N LEU A 6 26.31 -20.07 -8.24
CA LEU A 6 25.87 -18.98 -7.36
C LEU A 6 25.55 -19.56 -5.98
N SER A 7 26.06 -18.93 -4.92
CA SER A 7 25.74 -19.29 -3.55
C SER A 7 24.29 -18.91 -3.22
N ALA A 8 23.54 -19.83 -2.59
CA ALA A 8 22.23 -19.52 -2.06
C ALA A 8 22.33 -18.52 -0.89
N LEU A 9 21.57 -17.44 -0.92
CA LEU A 9 21.51 -16.44 0.14
C LEU A 9 20.13 -16.51 0.83
N ALA A 10 20.12 -16.49 2.16
CA ALA A 10 18.87 -16.48 2.94
C ALA A 10 18.07 -15.18 2.77
N SER A 11 18.68 -14.10 2.36
CA SER A 11 17.99 -12.85 2.00
C SER A 11 18.85 -11.99 1.07
N VAL A 12 18.19 -11.27 0.17
CA VAL A 12 18.80 -10.34 -0.78
C VAL A 12 18.14 -8.98 -0.69
N ASN A 13 18.87 -7.92 -1.03
CA ASN A 13 18.30 -6.59 -1.18
C ASN A 13 18.27 -6.24 -2.66
N ASP A 14 17.07 -6.18 -3.22
CA ASP A 14 16.86 -5.84 -4.62
C ASP A 14 16.06 -4.53 -4.72
N LEU A 15 16.62 -3.54 -5.44
CA LEU A 15 16.04 -2.21 -5.62
C LEU A 15 15.50 -1.57 -4.32
N GLY A 16 16.20 -1.83 -3.21
CA GLY A 16 15.84 -1.30 -1.89
C GLY A 16 14.82 -2.12 -1.12
N VAL A 17 14.31 -3.22 -1.67
CA VAL A 17 13.43 -4.17 -0.99
C VAL A 17 14.24 -5.37 -0.52
N SER A 18 14.17 -5.70 0.77
CA SER A 18 14.81 -6.92 1.31
C SER A 18 13.84 -8.09 1.13
N ILE A 19 14.27 -9.07 0.35
CA ILE A 19 13.52 -10.28 0.00
C ILE A 19 14.19 -11.45 0.73
N ASP A 20 13.42 -12.23 1.48
CA ASP A 20 13.87 -13.47 2.11
C ASP A 20 13.32 -14.71 1.37
N GLU A 21 13.90 -15.89 1.65
CA GLU A 21 13.52 -17.16 1.02
C GLU A 21 12.05 -17.56 1.25
N HIS A 22 11.43 -17.01 2.29
CA HIS A 22 10.02 -17.28 2.63
C HIS A 22 9.06 -16.20 2.10
N LEU A 23 9.55 -15.14 1.46
CA LEU A 23 8.78 -13.98 1.00
C LEU A 23 7.94 -13.36 2.13
N SER A 24 8.46 -13.35 3.36
CA SER A 24 7.75 -12.85 4.54
C SER A 24 7.74 -11.33 4.65
N PHE A 25 8.75 -10.68 4.09
CA PHE A 25 8.98 -9.24 4.13
C PHE A 25 9.03 -8.59 5.53
N SER A 26 8.85 -9.34 6.62
CA SER A 26 8.87 -8.78 7.98
C SER A 26 10.17 -8.05 8.32
N LYS A 27 11.33 -8.56 7.84
CA LYS A 27 12.64 -7.90 7.99
C LYS A 27 12.67 -6.56 7.27
N HIS A 28 12.17 -6.52 6.03
CA HIS A 28 12.03 -5.29 5.24
C HIS A 28 11.16 -4.26 5.96
N ILE A 29 9.96 -4.67 6.39
CA ILE A 29 8.97 -3.84 7.07
C ILE A 29 9.55 -3.22 8.35
N ASN A 30 10.21 -4.03 9.18
CA ASN A 30 10.85 -3.53 10.39
C ASN A 30 11.95 -2.49 10.07
N ASN A 31 12.74 -2.71 9.02
CA ASN A 31 13.80 -1.80 8.60
C ASN A 31 13.23 -0.46 8.12
N ILE A 32 12.22 -0.46 7.23
CA ILE A 32 11.60 0.78 6.73
C ILE A 32 10.87 1.52 7.86
N ALA A 33 10.18 0.82 8.76
CA ALA A 33 9.53 1.43 9.91
C ALA A 33 10.54 2.09 10.85
N ARG A 34 11.70 1.46 11.12
CA ARG A 34 12.80 2.05 11.91
C ARG A 34 13.34 3.32 11.27
N LYS A 35 13.62 3.29 9.94
CA LYS A 35 14.06 4.46 9.18
C LYS A 35 13.01 5.59 9.24
N ALA A 36 11.74 5.26 9.08
CA ALA A 36 10.64 6.21 9.13
C ALA A 36 10.49 6.84 10.52
N HIS A 37 10.59 6.06 11.61
CA HIS A 37 10.60 6.59 12.97
C HIS A 37 11.76 7.56 13.21
N ALA A 38 12.97 7.23 12.76
CA ALA A 38 14.13 8.12 12.87
C ALA A 38 13.88 9.44 12.12
N ARG A 39 13.30 9.36 10.90
CA ARG A 39 12.96 10.53 10.10
C ARG A 39 11.87 11.39 10.77
N CYS A 40 10.83 10.77 11.35
CA CYS A 40 9.84 11.49 12.15
C CYS A 40 10.49 12.25 13.32
N SER A 41 11.41 11.60 14.04
CA SER A 41 12.12 12.23 15.17
C SER A 41 12.98 13.42 14.71
N LEU A 42 13.63 13.29 13.55
CA LEU A 42 14.40 14.37 12.94
C LEU A 42 13.51 15.58 12.59
N ILE A 43 12.36 15.33 11.94
CA ILE A 43 11.39 16.40 11.62
C ILE A 43 10.97 17.14 12.89
N MET A 44 10.59 16.41 13.94
CA MET A 44 10.14 17.01 15.19
C MET A 44 11.22 17.83 15.90
N LYS A 45 12.50 17.50 15.69
CA LYS A 45 13.65 18.24 16.28
C LYS A 45 14.05 19.44 15.42
N CYS A 46 14.15 19.29 14.12
CA CYS A 46 14.71 20.30 13.22
C CYS A 46 13.72 21.41 12.86
N PHE A 47 12.42 21.11 12.81
CA PHE A 47 11.42 22.12 12.50
C PHE A 47 11.12 22.99 13.73
N GLN A 48 11.54 24.25 13.67
CA GLN A 48 11.23 25.24 14.72
C GLN A 48 9.74 25.58 14.75
N SER A 49 9.16 25.73 13.55
CA SER A 49 7.71 25.96 13.41
C SER A 49 6.93 24.69 13.80
N LYS A 50 6.03 24.83 14.77
CA LYS A 50 5.11 23.76 15.19
C LYS A 50 3.75 23.83 14.48
N ARG A 51 3.65 24.55 13.36
CA ARG A 51 2.45 24.61 12.54
C ARG A 51 2.13 23.23 11.98
N LEU A 52 0.86 22.80 12.11
CA LEU A 52 0.40 21.48 11.71
C LEU A 52 0.61 21.22 10.22
N ASP A 53 0.26 22.22 9.38
CA ASP A 53 0.40 22.15 7.93
C ASP A 53 1.85 21.86 7.50
N CYS A 54 2.82 22.55 8.10
CA CYS A 54 4.24 22.35 7.82
C CYS A 54 4.71 20.97 8.23
N LEU A 55 4.34 20.51 9.43
CA LEU A 55 4.76 19.21 9.95
C LEU A 55 4.12 18.07 9.18
N VAL A 56 2.83 18.18 8.81
CA VAL A 56 2.13 17.20 7.96
C VAL A 56 2.77 17.14 6.58
N LYS A 57 3.05 18.30 5.96
CA LYS A 57 3.73 18.36 4.66
C LYS A 57 5.11 17.70 4.73
N ALA A 58 5.88 17.96 5.79
CA ALA A 58 7.18 17.32 6.00
C ALA A 58 7.05 15.79 6.16
N TYR A 59 6.04 15.32 6.90
CA TYR A 59 5.75 13.88 7.02
C TYR A 59 5.42 13.25 5.66
N VAL A 60 4.50 13.87 4.93
CA VAL A 60 4.06 13.39 3.61
C VAL A 60 5.21 13.34 2.60
N THR A 61 6.11 14.31 2.66
CA THR A 61 7.23 14.41 1.70
C THR A 61 8.41 13.50 2.07
N TYR A 62 8.75 13.41 3.36
CA TYR A 62 10.02 12.78 3.76
C TYR A 62 9.86 11.44 4.49
N VAL A 63 8.71 11.15 5.08
CA VAL A 63 8.49 9.92 5.85
C VAL A 63 7.63 8.93 5.09
N ARG A 64 6.47 9.37 4.63
CA ARG A 64 5.48 8.49 3.98
C ARG A 64 6.03 7.70 2.78
N PRO A 65 6.86 8.28 1.90
CA PRO A 65 7.44 7.52 0.79
C PRO A 65 8.31 6.32 1.23
N LEU A 66 8.94 6.39 2.40
CA LEU A 66 9.68 5.24 2.94
C LEU A 66 8.77 4.05 3.28
N LEU A 67 7.50 4.33 3.62
CA LEU A 67 6.51 3.34 4.04
C LEU A 67 5.63 2.84 2.89
N GLU A 68 5.76 3.46 1.70
CA GLU A 68 4.92 3.17 0.54
C GLU A 68 5.72 2.69 -0.68
N TYR A 69 7.04 2.97 -0.72
CA TYR A 69 7.87 2.62 -1.87
C TYR A 69 7.75 1.14 -2.20
N ASN A 70 7.38 0.87 -3.46
CA ASN A 70 7.22 -0.48 -4.02
C ASN A 70 6.28 -1.40 -3.19
N SER A 71 5.29 -0.83 -2.51
CA SER A 71 4.37 -1.59 -1.66
C SER A 71 3.62 -2.74 -2.36
N PRO A 72 3.31 -2.72 -3.67
CA PRO A 72 2.70 -3.87 -4.33
C PRO A 72 3.50 -5.17 -4.21
N VAL A 73 4.83 -5.09 -4.10
CA VAL A 73 5.71 -6.26 -3.96
C VAL A 73 5.61 -6.85 -2.55
N TRP A 74 5.65 -6.01 -1.51
CA TRP A 74 5.87 -6.45 -0.13
C TRP A 74 4.69 -6.17 0.82
N SER A 75 3.52 -5.71 0.34
CA SER A 75 2.40 -5.36 1.21
C SER A 75 2.08 -6.48 2.21
N PRO A 76 2.13 -6.20 3.52
CA PRO A 76 1.96 -7.23 4.53
C PRO A 76 0.52 -7.71 4.64
N HIS A 77 0.36 -8.99 4.97
CA HIS A 77 -0.90 -9.60 5.36
C HIS A 77 -0.95 -9.95 6.87
N TRP A 78 0.21 -9.99 7.53
CA TRP A 78 0.28 -10.23 8.97
C TRP A 78 -0.09 -8.99 9.75
N ALA A 79 -1.04 -9.11 10.67
CA ALA A 79 -1.49 -8.02 11.54
C ALA A 79 -0.34 -7.30 12.28
N LYS A 80 0.69 -8.06 12.73
CA LYS A 80 1.87 -7.52 13.38
C LYS A 80 2.63 -6.53 12.50
N ASP A 81 2.76 -6.85 11.21
CA ASP A 81 3.53 -6.05 10.26
C ASP A 81 2.73 -4.83 9.78
N ILE A 82 1.42 -5.01 9.56
CA ILE A 82 0.49 -3.90 9.29
C ILE A 82 0.55 -2.89 10.44
N ARG A 83 0.41 -3.37 11.68
CA ARG A 83 0.48 -2.50 12.88
C ARG A 83 1.85 -1.84 13.05
N THR A 84 2.93 -2.51 12.64
CA THR A 84 4.29 -1.94 12.71
C THR A 84 4.43 -0.72 11.81
N LEU A 85 3.91 -0.77 10.59
CA LEU A 85 3.89 0.38 9.67
C LEU A 85 2.96 1.49 10.19
N GLU A 86 1.73 1.13 10.55
CA GLU A 86 0.72 2.09 11.02
C GLU A 86 1.15 2.81 12.31
N ARG A 87 1.92 2.14 13.17
CA ARG A 87 2.47 2.72 14.41
C ARG A 87 3.34 3.94 14.13
N VAL A 88 4.02 4.02 12.99
CA VAL A 88 4.81 5.21 12.63
C VAL A 88 3.91 6.42 12.53
N GLN A 89 2.81 6.33 11.78
CA GLN A 89 1.85 7.41 11.57
C GLN A 89 1.07 7.72 12.86
N LYS A 90 0.64 6.68 13.60
CA LYS A 90 -0.01 6.82 14.91
C LYS A 90 0.86 7.62 15.90
N ARG A 91 2.15 7.29 15.98
CA ARG A 91 3.08 8.00 16.90
C ARG A 91 3.40 9.41 16.42
N PHE A 92 3.59 9.60 15.12
CA PHE A 92 3.83 10.94 14.57
C PHE A 92 2.65 11.86 14.84
N SER A 93 1.43 11.46 14.45
CA SER A 93 0.21 12.25 14.60
C SER A 93 -0.09 12.58 16.08
N LYS A 94 0.21 11.64 17.01
CA LYS A 94 0.01 11.88 18.46
C LYS A 94 0.96 12.94 19.04
N LYS A 95 2.13 13.14 18.42
CA LYS A 95 3.11 14.16 18.88
C LYS A 95 2.82 15.55 18.33
N LEU A 96 1.86 15.70 17.44
CA LEU A 96 1.51 17.00 16.89
C LEU A 96 0.73 17.84 17.91
N PRO A 97 0.94 19.18 17.93
CA PRO A 97 0.25 20.07 18.86
C PRO A 97 -1.28 19.91 18.79
N ALA A 98 -1.93 19.94 19.93
CA ALA A 98 -3.39 19.86 20.10
C ALA A 98 -4.06 18.58 19.55
N LEU A 99 -3.29 17.50 19.31
CA LEU A 99 -3.84 16.24 18.79
C LEU A 99 -3.63 15.05 19.72
N HIS A 100 -2.96 15.20 20.84
CA HIS A 100 -2.56 14.10 21.72
C HIS A 100 -3.75 13.37 22.38
N ASP A 101 -4.85 14.09 22.66
CA ASP A 101 -6.06 13.55 23.31
C ASP A 101 -7.07 12.95 22.32
N LEU A 102 -6.89 13.19 21.03
CA LEU A 102 -7.77 12.67 20.00
C LEU A 102 -7.48 11.20 19.71
N SER A 103 -8.51 10.45 19.37
CA SER A 103 -8.38 9.10 18.79
C SER A 103 -7.56 9.12 17.49
N TYR A 104 -7.06 7.97 17.05
CA TYR A 104 -6.26 7.94 15.82
C TYR A 104 -7.08 8.33 14.58
N SER A 105 -8.33 7.90 14.52
CA SER A 105 -9.23 8.24 13.40
C SER A 105 -9.51 9.73 13.33
N GLU A 106 -9.83 10.38 14.45
CA GLU A 106 -10.03 11.82 14.52
C GLU A 106 -8.77 12.61 14.12
N ARG A 107 -7.59 12.12 14.52
CA ARG A 107 -6.32 12.75 14.07
C ARG A 107 -6.13 12.65 12.57
N LEU A 108 -6.42 11.50 11.96
CA LEU A 108 -6.30 11.33 10.51
C LEU A 108 -7.25 12.27 9.77
N GLU A 109 -8.51 12.33 10.19
CA GLU A 109 -9.51 13.23 9.60
C GLU A 109 -9.04 14.70 9.68
N ARG A 110 -8.62 15.15 10.87
CA ARG A 110 -8.17 16.54 11.09
C ARG A 110 -6.91 16.89 10.30
N LEU A 111 -6.06 15.92 10.02
CA LEU A 111 -4.81 16.12 9.26
C LEU A 111 -4.97 15.89 7.76
N GLY A 112 -6.14 15.45 7.30
CA GLY A 112 -6.36 15.04 5.90
C GLY A 112 -5.46 13.86 5.51
N LEU A 113 -5.17 12.98 6.45
CA LEU A 113 -4.37 11.79 6.22
C LEU A 113 -5.25 10.55 6.17
N GLU A 114 -4.82 9.58 5.39
CA GLU A 114 -5.46 8.28 5.26
C GLU A 114 -4.60 7.21 5.94
N ARG A 115 -5.19 6.10 6.36
CA ARG A 115 -4.46 4.93 6.87
C ARG A 115 -3.46 4.44 5.83
N LEU A 116 -2.27 4.05 6.26
CA LEU A 116 -1.25 3.52 5.37
C LEU A 116 -1.68 2.22 4.70
N GLU A 117 -2.52 1.43 5.35
CA GLU A 117 -3.11 0.22 4.78
C GLU A 117 -4.04 0.54 3.60
N ALA A 118 -4.98 1.47 3.76
CA ALA A 118 -5.87 1.94 2.69
C ALA A 118 -5.09 2.51 1.50
N ARG A 119 -4.01 3.22 1.77
CA ARG A 119 -3.12 3.76 0.73
C ARG A 119 -2.40 2.67 -0.07
N ARG A 120 -1.98 1.57 0.59
CA ARG A 120 -1.41 0.40 -0.12
C ARG A 120 -2.44 -0.28 -1.01
N ILE A 121 -3.68 -0.41 -0.54
CA ILE A 121 -4.80 -0.91 -1.37
C ILE A 121 -4.98 -0.03 -2.61
N ARG A 122 -4.96 1.30 -2.46
CA ARG A 122 -5.03 2.21 -3.63
C ARG A 122 -3.86 2.02 -4.58
N ALA A 123 -2.65 1.85 -4.06
CA ALA A 123 -1.47 1.61 -4.90
C ALA A 123 -1.61 0.32 -5.73
N ASP A 124 -2.12 -0.75 -5.10
CA ASP A 124 -2.42 -2.01 -5.77
C ASP A 124 -3.48 -1.82 -6.87
N LEU A 125 -4.56 -1.11 -6.59
CA LEU A 125 -5.63 -0.83 -7.55
C LEU A 125 -5.15 0.03 -8.73
N VAL A 126 -4.31 1.04 -8.48
CA VAL A 126 -3.73 1.87 -9.54
C VAL A 126 -2.77 1.06 -10.42
N LEU A 127 -1.97 0.18 -9.83
CA LEU A 127 -1.11 -0.73 -10.60
C LEU A 127 -1.95 -1.72 -11.43
N THR A 128 -3.01 -2.28 -10.85
CA THR A 128 -3.95 -3.15 -11.56
C THR A 128 -4.57 -2.43 -12.75
N TYR A 129 -5.02 -1.19 -12.57
CA TYR A 129 -5.54 -0.37 -13.67
C TYR A 129 -4.52 -0.20 -14.79
N LYS A 130 -3.26 0.11 -14.45
CA LYS A 130 -2.19 0.27 -15.44
C LYS A 130 -1.95 -1.00 -16.24
N ILE A 131 -1.96 -2.18 -15.59
CA ILE A 131 -1.77 -3.48 -16.24
C ILE A 131 -2.97 -3.79 -17.14
N VAL A 132 -4.19 -3.65 -16.63
CA VAL A 132 -5.44 -3.95 -17.37
C VAL A 132 -5.61 -3.03 -18.57
N SER A 133 -5.20 -1.76 -18.46
CA SER A 133 -5.29 -0.76 -19.55
C SER A 133 -4.08 -0.74 -20.47
N GLY A 134 -3.09 -1.61 -20.30
CA GLY A 134 -1.88 -1.64 -21.12
C GLY A 134 -0.98 -0.40 -20.97
N LEU A 135 -1.07 0.31 -19.83
CA LEU A 135 -0.28 1.50 -19.51
C LEU A 135 1.04 1.18 -18.80
N SER A 136 1.37 -0.10 -18.67
CA SER A 136 2.63 -0.58 -18.10
C SER A 136 3.26 -1.56 -19.09
N GLU A 137 4.57 -1.79 -18.96
CA GLU A 137 5.29 -2.83 -19.70
C GLU A 137 4.97 -4.26 -19.21
N LEU A 138 4.17 -4.37 -18.13
CA LEU A 138 3.74 -5.66 -17.58
C LEU A 138 2.61 -6.24 -18.41
N THR A 139 2.76 -7.50 -18.82
CA THR A 139 1.77 -8.19 -19.65
C THR A 139 0.57 -8.62 -18.79
N LEU A 140 -0.64 -8.30 -19.24
CA LEU A 140 -1.87 -8.63 -18.49
C LEU A 140 -1.95 -10.14 -18.15
N SER A 141 -1.67 -11.01 -19.11
CA SER A 141 -1.76 -12.47 -18.95
C SER A 141 -0.83 -13.05 -17.89
N ASP A 142 0.27 -12.36 -17.55
CA ASP A 142 1.21 -12.82 -16.53
C ASP A 142 0.67 -12.60 -15.10
N PHE A 143 -0.25 -11.65 -14.96
CA PHE A 143 -0.80 -11.25 -13.67
C PHE A 143 -2.27 -11.62 -13.51
N PHE A 144 -3.09 -11.43 -14.53
CA PHE A 144 -4.53 -11.50 -14.44
C PHE A 144 -5.17 -12.17 -15.67
N THR A 145 -6.33 -12.79 -15.42
CA THR A 145 -7.23 -13.26 -16.46
C THR A 145 -8.52 -12.45 -16.37
N LEU A 146 -8.95 -11.85 -17.49
CA LEU A 146 -10.22 -11.14 -17.55
C LEU A 146 -11.38 -12.13 -17.41
N SER A 147 -12.42 -11.73 -16.71
CA SER A 147 -13.64 -12.52 -16.59
C SER A 147 -14.47 -12.39 -17.87
N ASN A 148 -14.86 -13.50 -18.43
CA ASN A 148 -15.76 -13.55 -19.60
C ASN A 148 -17.24 -13.36 -19.21
N VAL A 149 -17.55 -13.21 -17.93
CA VAL A 149 -18.93 -13.09 -17.42
C VAL A 149 -19.35 -11.63 -17.50
N THR A 150 -20.02 -11.25 -18.59
CA THR A 150 -20.51 -9.88 -18.85
C THR A 150 -21.81 -9.53 -18.12
N GLN A 151 -22.52 -10.52 -17.58
CA GLN A 151 -23.87 -10.35 -17.01
C GLN A 151 -23.90 -10.08 -15.48
N THR A 152 -22.76 -9.89 -14.82
CA THR A 152 -22.74 -9.60 -13.39
C THR A 152 -22.81 -8.10 -13.10
N ARG A 153 -23.45 -7.73 -11.97
CA ARG A 153 -23.44 -6.35 -11.47
C ARG A 153 -22.00 -5.86 -11.28
N GLY A 154 -21.69 -4.65 -11.74
CA GLY A 154 -20.41 -3.98 -11.57
C GLY A 154 -19.77 -3.57 -12.89
N HIS A 155 -18.47 -3.21 -12.85
CA HIS A 155 -17.74 -2.73 -14.04
C HIS A 155 -17.32 -3.88 -14.98
N MET A 156 -17.05 -3.53 -16.26
CA MET A 156 -16.73 -4.49 -17.32
C MET A 156 -15.32 -5.09 -17.24
N TYR A 157 -14.45 -4.55 -16.41
CA TYR A 157 -13.04 -4.97 -16.27
C TYR A 157 -12.83 -5.98 -15.13
N LYS A 158 -13.79 -6.88 -14.90
CA LYS A 158 -13.65 -7.87 -13.82
C LYS A 158 -12.57 -8.89 -14.12
N LEU A 159 -11.89 -9.31 -13.06
CA LEU A 159 -10.82 -10.29 -13.11
C LEU A 159 -11.27 -11.62 -12.52
N CYS A 160 -10.81 -12.74 -13.14
CA CYS A 160 -11.02 -14.06 -12.60
C CYS A 160 -10.29 -14.22 -11.25
N MET A 161 -10.99 -14.75 -10.25
CA MET A 161 -10.36 -15.06 -8.95
C MET A 161 -9.39 -16.24 -9.14
N PRO A 162 -8.09 -16.06 -8.91
CA PRO A 162 -7.14 -17.15 -9.04
C PRO A 162 -7.31 -18.20 -7.93
N LYS A 163 -7.05 -19.46 -8.26
CA LYS A 163 -6.96 -20.52 -7.26
C LYS A 163 -5.57 -20.50 -6.61
N PHE A 164 -5.51 -20.67 -5.30
CA PHE A 164 -4.25 -20.71 -4.55
C PHE A 164 -4.27 -21.86 -3.53
N ARG A 165 -3.09 -22.44 -3.27
CA ARG A 165 -2.89 -23.53 -2.29
C ARG A 165 -2.00 -23.10 -1.13
N THR A 166 -1.25 -22.00 -1.27
CA THR A 166 -0.31 -21.49 -0.27
C THR A 166 -0.64 -20.06 0.10
N ASP A 167 -0.32 -19.66 1.33
CA ASP A 167 -0.53 -18.31 1.81
C ASP A 167 0.33 -17.30 1.03
N VAL A 168 1.55 -17.65 0.65
CA VAL A 168 2.40 -16.79 -0.19
C VAL A 168 1.68 -16.42 -1.48
N ARG A 169 1.05 -17.41 -2.15
CA ARG A 169 0.29 -17.14 -3.38
C ARG A 169 -0.99 -16.36 -3.09
N LYS A 170 -1.70 -16.68 -2.00
CA LYS A 170 -2.93 -15.98 -1.58
C LYS A 170 -2.72 -14.48 -1.41
N TYR A 171 -1.62 -14.11 -0.77
CA TYR A 171 -1.33 -12.72 -0.41
C TYR A 171 -0.41 -12.00 -1.39
N CYS A 172 0.03 -12.64 -2.49
CA CYS A 172 0.75 -11.93 -3.54
C CYS A 172 -0.17 -10.91 -4.23
N PHE A 173 0.43 -9.89 -4.86
CA PHE A 173 -0.28 -8.78 -5.50
C PHE A 173 -1.43 -9.24 -6.40
N CYS A 174 -1.14 -10.15 -7.35
CA CYS A 174 -2.12 -10.61 -8.35
C CYS A 174 -3.28 -11.46 -7.78
N CYS A 175 -3.23 -11.87 -6.51
CA CYS A 175 -4.32 -12.58 -5.85
C CYS A 175 -5.08 -11.66 -4.89
N ARG A 176 -4.37 -10.93 -4.02
CA ARG A 176 -5.03 -10.11 -2.99
C ARG A 176 -5.84 -8.95 -3.53
N VAL A 177 -5.44 -8.40 -4.69
CA VAL A 177 -6.11 -7.22 -5.27
C VAL A 177 -7.43 -7.58 -5.96
N VAL A 178 -7.60 -8.81 -6.48
CA VAL A 178 -8.71 -9.18 -7.35
C VAL A 178 -10.07 -9.00 -6.68
N ALA A 179 -10.20 -9.39 -5.42
CA ALA A 179 -11.47 -9.23 -4.70
C ALA A 179 -11.87 -7.75 -4.60
N ILE A 180 -10.94 -6.89 -4.17
CA ILE A 180 -11.18 -5.45 -4.00
C ILE A 180 -11.41 -4.77 -5.35
N TRP A 181 -10.66 -5.17 -6.38
CA TRP A 181 -10.84 -4.69 -7.75
C TRP A 181 -12.24 -5.00 -8.27
N ASN A 182 -12.69 -6.24 -8.11
CA ASN A 182 -14.02 -6.67 -8.58
C ASN A 182 -15.18 -6.02 -7.79
N ASP A 183 -14.92 -5.57 -6.57
CA ASP A 183 -15.89 -4.91 -5.71
C ASP A 183 -16.00 -3.40 -5.96
N LEU A 184 -15.17 -2.85 -6.84
CA LEU A 184 -15.22 -1.42 -7.18
C LEU A 184 -16.60 -1.06 -7.78
N PRO A 185 -17.28 -0.02 -7.27
CA PRO A 185 -18.60 0.41 -7.74
C PRO A 185 -18.49 1.04 -9.13
N ALA A 186 -19.21 0.45 -10.10
CA ALA A 186 -19.17 0.89 -11.50
C ALA A 186 -19.70 2.32 -11.72
N ASP A 187 -20.62 2.76 -10.87
CA ASP A 187 -21.24 4.09 -10.90
C ASP A 187 -20.33 5.20 -10.35
N LYS A 188 -19.35 4.84 -9.52
CA LYS A 188 -18.46 5.80 -8.85
C LYS A 188 -17.07 5.87 -9.46
N ILE A 189 -16.62 4.82 -10.13
CA ILE A 189 -15.26 4.73 -10.68
C ILE A 189 -15.26 5.01 -12.18
N ASN A 190 -14.41 5.95 -12.58
CA ASN A 190 -14.21 6.29 -13.98
C ASN A 190 -12.96 5.62 -14.54
N PHE A 191 -13.16 4.66 -15.45
CA PHE A 191 -12.09 3.88 -16.09
C PHE A 191 -11.55 4.50 -17.39
N THR A 192 -11.97 5.70 -17.79
CA THR A 192 -11.61 6.28 -19.09
C THR A 192 -10.14 6.69 -19.21
N SER A 193 -9.52 7.11 -18.11
CA SER A 193 -8.10 7.48 -18.07
C SER A 193 -7.51 7.23 -16.68
N LEU A 194 -6.18 7.09 -16.59
CA LEU A 194 -5.47 6.93 -15.32
C LEU A 194 -5.75 8.11 -14.36
N ALA A 195 -5.79 9.33 -14.87
CA ALA A 195 -6.08 10.52 -14.07
C ALA A 195 -7.52 10.48 -13.51
N SER A 196 -8.51 10.15 -14.35
CA SER A 196 -9.91 10.00 -13.93
C SER A 196 -10.10 8.86 -12.96
N PHE A 197 -9.47 7.70 -13.23
CA PHE A 197 -9.49 6.55 -12.33
C PHE A 197 -8.92 6.90 -10.95
N THR A 198 -7.71 7.47 -10.90
CA THR A 198 -7.06 7.85 -9.65
C THR A 198 -7.87 8.87 -8.86
N ARG A 199 -8.45 9.86 -9.55
CA ARG A 199 -9.31 10.89 -8.94
C ARG A 199 -10.57 10.27 -8.33
N THR A 200 -11.30 9.45 -9.08
CA THR A 200 -12.53 8.81 -8.57
C THR A 200 -12.23 7.79 -7.48
N LEU A 201 -11.13 7.05 -7.61
CA LEU A 201 -10.65 6.13 -6.58
C LEU A 201 -10.34 6.86 -5.27
N SER A 202 -9.82 8.09 -5.33
CA SER A 202 -9.51 8.89 -4.12
C SER A 202 -10.75 9.30 -3.31
N LEU A 203 -11.94 9.24 -3.89
CA LEU A 203 -13.20 9.57 -3.22
C LEU A 203 -13.80 8.38 -2.45
N LEU A 204 -13.27 7.16 -2.65
CA LEU A 204 -13.76 5.98 -1.95
C LEU A 204 -12.98 5.77 -0.64
N SER A 205 -13.68 5.32 0.42
CA SER A 205 -13.04 4.76 1.60
C SER A 205 -12.73 3.27 1.40
N PHE A 206 -11.58 2.84 1.89
CA PHE A 206 -11.15 1.44 1.92
C PHE A 206 -11.06 0.91 3.36
N ASP A 207 -11.60 1.61 4.33
CA ASP A 207 -11.52 1.23 5.75
C ASP A 207 -12.09 -0.16 6.03
N GLN A 208 -13.14 -0.55 5.29
CA GLN A 208 -13.76 -1.88 5.39
C GLN A 208 -12.80 -3.05 5.06
N TYR A 209 -11.72 -2.78 4.34
CA TYR A 209 -10.69 -3.76 4.00
C TYR A 209 -9.46 -3.67 4.91
N CYS A 210 -9.43 -2.71 5.82
CA CYS A 210 -8.34 -2.51 6.77
C CYS A 210 -8.55 -3.35 8.04
N LEU A 211 -7.46 -3.84 8.60
CA LEU A 211 -7.46 -4.82 9.70
C LEU A 211 -7.98 -4.24 11.02
N ASP A 212 -7.72 -2.96 11.29
CA ASP A 212 -8.14 -2.25 12.50
C ASP A 212 -9.15 -1.14 12.14
N SER A 213 -10.39 -1.54 11.87
CA SER A 213 -11.50 -0.58 11.64
C SER A 213 -12.05 0.03 12.92
N TYR A 214 -11.37 -0.15 14.08
CA TYR A 214 -11.80 0.34 15.40
C TYR A 214 -10.75 1.26 16.03
#